data_6521a1e8a848858d00ed65aba72d52d6
#
_entry.id   6521a1e8a848858d00ed65aba72d52d6
#
_cell.length_a   1.000
_cell.length_b   1.000
_cell.length_c   1.000
_cell.angle_alpha   90.00
_cell.angle_beta   90.00
_cell.angle_gamma   90.00
#
_symmetry.space_group_name_H-M   'P 1'
#
loop_
_entity.id
_entity.type
_entity.pdbx_description
1 polymer ?
#
loop_
_entity_poly.entity_id
_entity_poly.type
_entity_poly.pdbx_seq_one_letter_code
_entity_poly.pdbx_strand_id
1 'polypeptide(L)'
;MFGLETDIFILLAFSILAACAFEFVNGFHDTANAVATVIYTNSLKPNIAVVWSGFCNFLGVFFGGIAVAMGIVNLLPVEMLIDQDVYHSIAMVFALLFSAIIWNLGTWYFGLPSSSSHTLIGSILGVGLAFTFMPENSTGAGVNWTKAEELFMSLLTSPIFGFALAIIIMFLLRRLLSKPLREVIFSEPKKNQPPPMWIRAILVTTCTLVSFFHGSNDGQKGVGLVMLILIGIVPAHFALNNNVDPTLMKGDLVRIEQTIGRIDSSKLSASDRVKLGSVYSEIGSLRTYIDKPLVDHAIAQEERMAARRSLLLISRNTKTILDSGDATLNTEDKEYLKCSQPAERVSDVI
;
A
#
# COMPACT_ATOMS: atom_id res chain seq x y z
N MET A 1 7.30 27.66 4.02
CA MET A 1 8.10 26.84 3.09
C MET A 1 7.10 25.91 2.39
N PHE A 2 7.10 25.80 1.07
CA PHE A 2 6.06 25.10 0.28
C PHE A 2 4.60 25.54 0.55
N GLY A 3 4.36 26.78 0.98
CA GLY A 3 3.02 27.29 1.31
C GLY A 3 2.40 26.73 2.60
N LEU A 4 3.16 25.91 3.37
CA LEU A 4 2.72 25.34 4.64
C LEU A 4 3.08 26.27 5.81
N GLU A 5 2.25 26.23 6.85
CA GLU A 5 2.58 26.81 8.14
C GLU A 5 3.81 26.12 8.73
N THR A 6 4.59 26.84 9.52
CA THR A 6 5.90 26.33 9.98
C THR A 6 5.77 25.09 10.86
N ASP A 7 4.75 25.02 11.69
CA ASP A 7 4.43 23.89 12.57
C ASP A 7 4.06 22.64 11.78
N ILE A 8 3.18 22.78 10.78
CA ILE A 8 2.80 21.66 9.88
C ILE A 8 4.02 21.16 9.09
N PHE A 9 4.88 22.08 8.63
CA PHE A 9 6.11 21.68 7.94
C PHE A 9 7.06 20.89 8.85
N ILE A 10 7.23 21.32 10.10
CA ILE A 10 8.06 20.59 11.09
C ILE A 10 7.48 19.20 11.36
N LEU A 11 6.17 19.11 11.57
CA LEU A 11 5.48 17.83 11.80
C LEU A 11 5.58 16.89 10.59
N LEU A 12 5.44 17.43 9.37
CA LEU A 12 5.65 16.67 8.14
C LEU A 12 7.09 16.12 8.05
N ALA A 13 8.08 16.97 8.27
CA ALA A 13 9.48 16.58 8.22
C ALA A 13 9.79 15.49 9.27
N PHE A 14 9.24 15.63 10.48
CA PHE A 14 9.40 14.65 11.53
C PHE A 14 8.68 13.32 11.22
N SER A 15 7.50 13.36 10.60
CA SER A 15 6.77 12.17 10.15
C SER A 15 7.52 11.41 9.07
N ILE A 16 8.08 12.11 8.08
CA ILE A 16 8.93 11.50 7.05
C ILE A 16 10.19 10.90 7.67
N LEU A 17 10.83 11.60 8.62
CA LEU A 17 11.99 11.06 9.34
C LEU A 17 11.64 9.78 10.11
N ALA A 18 10.47 9.74 10.75
CA ALA A 18 9.98 8.55 11.45
C ALA A 18 9.70 7.38 10.47
N ALA A 19 9.14 7.66 9.30
CA ALA A 19 8.98 6.64 8.25
C ALA A 19 10.34 6.12 7.73
N CYS A 20 11.32 7.01 7.53
CA CYS A 20 12.69 6.62 7.20
C CYS A 20 13.33 5.76 8.31
N ALA A 21 13.08 6.09 9.58
CA ALA A 21 13.56 5.31 10.72
C ALA A 21 12.91 3.92 10.75
N PHE A 22 11.61 3.82 10.47
CA PHE A 22 10.93 2.53 10.33
C PHE A 22 11.55 1.70 9.21
N GLU A 23 11.76 2.25 8.02
CA GLU A 23 12.38 1.55 6.90
C GLU A 23 13.84 1.15 7.18
N PHE A 24 14.58 1.99 7.90
CA PHE A 24 15.93 1.65 8.35
C PHE A 24 15.93 0.42 9.26
N VAL A 25 15.02 0.38 10.25
CA VAL A 25 14.85 -0.76 11.15
C VAL A 25 14.41 -2.00 10.37
N ASN A 26 13.49 -1.85 9.42
CA ASN A 26 13.05 -2.92 8.52
C ASN A 26 14.23 -3.48 7.71
N GLY A 27 15.05 -2.60 7.12
CA GLY A 27 16.18 -2.97 6.27
C GLY A 27 17.22 -3.84 6.98
N PHE A 28 17.60 -3.54 8.22
CA PHE A 28 18.58 -4.36 8.91
C PHE A 28 18.02 -5.69 9.43
N HIS A 29 16.71 -5.79 9.69
CA HIS A 29 16.07 -7.06 10.02
C HIS A 29 16.12 -8.04 8.84
N ASP A 30 15.79 -7.56 7.65
CA ASP A 30 15.50 -8.43 6.50
C ASP A 30 16.70 -8.69 5.59
N THR A 31 17.73 -7.82 5.63
CA THR A 31 18.95 -7.99 4.81
C THR A 31 19.63 -9.34 5.07
N ALA A 32 19.60 -9.84 6.30
CA ALA A 32 20.23 -11.11 6.67
C ALA A 32 19.69 -12.30 5.83
N ASN A 33 18.39 -12.30 5.54
CA ASN A 33 17.76 -13.37 4.77
C ASN A 33 18.29 -13.45 3.32
N ALA A 34 18.61 -12.31 2.71
CA ALA A 34 19.12 -12.25 1.34
C ALA A 34 20.62 -12.62 1.26
N VAL A 35 21.43 -12.22 2.26
CA VAL A 35 22.89 -12.32 2.19
C VAL A 35 23.47 -13.53 2.93
N ALA A 36 22.72 -14.17 3.82
CA ALA A 36 23.21 -15.26 4.67
C ALA A 36 23.87 -16.37 3.85
N THR A 37 23.25 -16.81 2.77
CA THR A 37 23.75 -17.91 1.95
C THR A 37 25.08 -17.59 1.26
N VAL A 38 25.24 -16.38 0.71
CA VAL A 38 26.46 -15.97 0.00
C VAL A 38 27.61 -15.68 0.96
N ILE A 39 27.31 -15.24 2.19
CA ILE A 39 28.32 -15.04 3.25
C ILE A 39 28.73 -16.37 3.83
N TYR A 40 27.79 -17.23 4.23
CA TYR A 40 28.05 -18.53 4.83
C TYR A 40 28.89 -19.45 3.92
N THR A 41 28.62 -19.41 2.61
CA THR A 41 29.33 -20.19 1.61
C THR A 41 30.65 -19.55 1.15
N ASN A 42 31.05 -18.40 1.70
CA ASN A 42 32.20 -17.61 1.22
C ASN A 42 32.12 -17.21 -0.26
N SER A 43 30.92 -17.13 -0.84
CA SER A 43 30.70 -16.71 -2.23
C SER A 43 30.96 -15.20 -2.40
N LEU A 44 30.59 -14.39 -1.42
CA LEU A 44 30.88 -12.95 -1.34
C LEU A 44 31.43 -12.60 0.06
N LYS A 45 32.30 -11.58 0.11
CA LYS A 45 32.71 -10.99 1.38
C LYS A 45 31.50 -10.27 2.01
N PRO A 46 31.33 -10.29 3.37
CA PRO A 46 30.17 -9.73 4.04
C PRO A 46 29.84 -8.29 3.61
N ASN A 47 30.82 -7.39 3.60
CA ASN A 47 30.63 -6.00 3.21
C ASN A 47 30.15 -5.84 1.77
N ILE A 48 30.67 -6.66 0.84
CA ILE A 48 30.26 -6.63 -0.57
C ILE A 48 28.84 -7.20 -0.70
N ALA A 49 28.53 -8.28 0.01
CA ALA A 49 27.20 -8.89 -0.02
C ALA A 49 26.11 -7.92 0.44
N VAL A 50 26.34 -7.20 1.55
CA VAL A 50 25.38 -6.23 2.10
C VAL A 50 25.19 -5.05 1.15
N VAL A 51 26.27 -4.44 0.63
CA VAL A 51 26.17 -3.31 -0.31
C VAL A 51 25.48 -3.75 -1.60
N TRP A 52 25.82 -4.93 -2.13
CA TRP A 52 25.18 -5.48 -3.32
C TRP A 52 23.70 -5.75 -3.11
N SER A 53 23.33 -6.35 -1.98
CA SER A 53 21.93 -6.60 -1.61
C SER A 53 21.16 -5.27 -1.49
N GLY A 54 21.73 -4.26 -0.84
CA GLY A 54 21.11 -2.93 -0.73
C GLY A 54 20.87 -2.28 -2.09
N PHE A 55 21.84 -2.37 -3.01
CA PHE A 55 21.68 -1.84 -4.37
C PHE A 55 20.59 -2.58 -5.14
N CYS A 56 20.54 -3.91 -5.08
CA CYS A 56 19.50 -4.70 -5.72
C CYS A 56 18.12 -4.42 -5.12
N ASN A 57 18.04 -4.25 -3.80
CA ASN A 57 16.81 -3.88 -3.09
C ASN A 57 16.30 -2.50 -3.58
N PHE A 58 17.18 -1.51 -3.67
CA PHE A 58 16.85 -0.19 -4.22
C PHE A 58 16.27 -0.29 -5.64
N LEU A 59 16.91 -1.07 -6.52
CA LEU A 59 16.38 -1.30 -7.86
C LEU A 59 15.01 -1.99 -7.81
N GLY A 60 14.81 -2.92 -6.87
CA GLY A 60 13.52 -3.57 -6.65
C GLY A 60 12.43 -2.57 -6.29
N VAL A 61 12.69 -1.63 -5.38
CA VAL A 61 11.75 -0.54 -5.05
C VAL A 61 11.40 0.28 -6.29
N PHE A 62 12.42 0.65 -7.06
CA PHE A 62 12.26 1.54 -8.21
C PHE A 62 11.44 0.91 -9.35
N PHE A 63 11.60 -0.40 -9.58
CA PHE A 63 10.91 -1.12 -10.66
C PHE A 63 9.68 -1.91 -10.22
N GLY A 64 9.42 -2.03 -8.91
CA GLY A 64 8.40 -2.92 -8.35
C GLY A 64 6.94 -2.45 -8.53
N GLY A 65 6.71 -1.24 -9.04
CA GLY A 65 5.36 -0.67 -9.16
C GLY A 65 4.82 -0.17 -7.80
N ILE A 66 3.52 0.14 -7.73
CA ILE A 66 2.91 0.77 -6.54
C ILE A 66 1.79 -0.07 -5.89
N ALA A 67 1.56 -1.30 -6.36
CA ALA A 67 0.42 -2.11 -5.93
C ALA A 67 0.40 -2.39 -4.42
N VAL A 68 1.56 -2.69 -3.82
CA VAL A 68 1.67 -2.94 -2.37
C VAL A 68 1.47 -1.63 -1.59
N ALA A 69 2.05 -0.52 -2.06
CA ALA A 69 1.88 0.80 -1.46
C ALA A 69 0.39 1.19 -1.41
N MET A 70 -0.33 1.03 -2.53
CA MET A 70 -1.77 1.28 -2.60
C MET A 70 -2.56 0.32 -1.71
N GLY A 71 -2.13 -0.94 -1.58
CA GLY A 71 -2.72 -1.88 -0.64
C GLY A 71 -2.69 -1.37 0.80
N ILE A 72 -1.59 -0.75 1.23
CA ILE A 72 -1.41 -0.15 2.56
C ILE A 72 -2.32 1.07 2.73
N VAL A 73 -2.31 1.98 1.76
CA VAL A 73 -3.16 3.19 1.80
C VAL A 73 -4.65 2.82 1.89
N ASN A 74 -5.08 1.80 1.15
CA ASN A 74 -6.47 1.35 1.10
C ASN A 74 -6.93 0.54 2.33
N LEU A 75 -6.04 0.23 3.28
CA LEU A 75 -6.41 -0.39 4.55
C LEU A 75 -7.16 0.56 5.47
N LEU A 76 -6.78 1.84 5.44
CA LEU A 76 -7.42 2.86 6.25
C LEU A 76 -8.72 3.31 5.61
N PRO A 77 -9.76 3.61 6.40
CA PRO A 77 -10.97 4.20 5.87
C PRO A 77 -10.68 5.58 5.29
N VAL A 78 -11.31 5.88 4.17
CA VAL A 78 -11.15 7.14 3.46
C VAL A 78 -11.51 8.34 4.35
N GLU A 79 -12.53 8.17 5.16
CA GLU A 79 -13.02 9.19 6.11
C GLU A 79 -11.95 9.55 7.16
N MET A 80 -11.17 8.56 7.57
CA MET A 80 -10.04 8.78 8.49
C MET A 80 -8.96 9.67 7.88
N LEU A 81 -8.82 9.66 6.55
CA LEU A 81 -7.82 10.45 5.83
C LEU A 81 -8.31 11.86 5.47
N ILE A 82 -9.62 12.10 5.46
CA ILE A 82 -10.23 13.31 4.89
C ILE A 82 -10.96 14.16 5.91
N ASP A 83 -11.68 13.56 6.85
CA ASP A 83 -12.61 14.26 7.76
C ASP A 83 -11.98 14.68 9.09
N GLN A 84 -10.68 14.45 9.28
CA GLN A 84 -10.02 14.72 10.55
C GLN A 84 -9.31 16.07 10.58
N ASP A 85 -9.22 16.64 11.77
CA ASP A 85 -8.25 17.68 12.06
C ASP A 85 -6.83 17.16 11.73
N VAL A 86 -6.00 18.00 11.13
CA VAL A 86 -4.62 17.67 10.74
C VAL A 86 -3.84 17.08 11.93
N TYR A 87 -4.04 17.58 13.14
CA TYR A 87 -3.38 17.08 14.34
C TYR A 87 -3.79 15.65 14.70
N HIS A 88 -5.06 15.27 14.52
CA HIS A 88 -5.50 13.89 14.72
C HIS A 88 -4.88 12.95 13.68
N SER A 89 -4.85 13.36 12.41
CA SER A 89 -4.20 12.59 11.36
C SER A 89 -2.72 12.36 11.65
N ILE A 90 -2.01 13.40 12.11
CA ILE A 90 -0.61 13.31 12.52
C ILE A 90 -0.44 12.35 13.70
N ALA A 91 -1.29 12.46 14.74
CA ALA A 91 -1.23 11.59 15.92
C ALA A 91 -1.42 10.11 15.52
N MET A 92 -2.34 9.82 14.61
CA MET A 92 -2.56 8.47 14.10
C MET A 92 -1.38 7.93 13.29
N VAL A 93 -0.76 8.76 12.43
CA VAL A 93 0.46 8.40 11.70
C VAL A 93 1.60 8.09 12.69
N PHE A 94 1.79 8.92 13.71
CA PHE A 94 2.81 8.64 14.73
C PHE A 94 2.51 7.40 15.55
N ALA A 95 1.27 7.18 15.95
CA ALA A 95 0.88 5.96 16.67
C ALA A 95 1.21 4.69 15.85
N LEU A 96 0.92 4.72 14.55
CA LEU A 96 1.25 3.65 13.63
C LEU A 96 2.76 3.43 13.52
N LEU A 97 3.52 4.49 13.24
CA LEU A 97 4.97 4.40 13.06
C LEU A 97 5.69 3.97 14.33
N PHE A 98 5.38 4.61 15.46
CA PHE A 98 6.04 4.29 16.73
C PHE A 98 5.69 2.88 17.22
N SER A 99 4.45 2.44 17.10
CA SER A 99 4.09 1.07 17.46
C SER A 99 4.86 0.04 16.63
N ALA A 100 4.99 0.27 15.33
CA ALA A 100 5.75 -0.60 14.43
C ALA A 100 7.25 -0.57 14.73
N ILE A 101 7.84 0.60 14.95
CA ILE A 101 9.27 0.74 15.31
C ILE A 101 9.57 0.06 16.64
N ILE A 102 8.76 0.34 17.67
CA ILE A 102 8.96 -0.23 19.02
C ILE A 102 8.86 -1.76 18.96
N TRP A 103 7.88 -2.30 18.23
CA TRP A 103 7.75 -3.74 18.08
C TRP A 103 8.94 -4.35 17.36
N ASN A 104 9.36 -3.79 16.24
CA ASN A 104 10.50 -4.31 15.48
C ASN A 104 11.81 -4.20 16.25
N LEU A 105 12.08 -3.08 16.92
CA LEU A 105 13.27 -2.94 17.77
C LEU A 105 13.22 -3.87 18.98
N GLY A 106 12.06 -4.03 19.60
CA GLY A 106 11.89 -4.94 20.74
C GLY A 106 12.15 -6.40 20.34
N THR A 107 11.54 -6.86 19.27
CA THR A 107 11.75 -8.23 18.77
C THR A 107 13.20 -8.46 18.35
N TRP A 108 13.83 -7.48 17.71
CA TRP A 108 15.24 -7.54 17.39
C TRP A 108 16.13 -7.64 18.65
N TYR A 109 15.88 -6.79 19.64
CA TYR A 109 16.65 -6.79 20.89
C TYR A 109 16.55 -8.11 21.64
N PHE A 110 15.38 -8.73 21.66
CA PHE A 110 15.17 -10.04 22.30
C PHE A 110 15.53 -11.23 21.41
N GLY A 111 15.99 -11.00 20.17
CA GLY A 111 16.33 -12.07 19.23
C GLY A 111 15.12 -12.90 18.77
N LEU A 112 13.93 -12.31 18.80
CA LEU A 112 12.70 -12.97 18.36
C LEU A 112 12.50 -12.74 16.85
N PRO A 113 12.23 -13.82 16.07
CA PRO A 113 11.90 -13.65 14.66
C PRO A 113 10.59 -12.88 14.53
N SER A 114 10.59 -11.81 13.75
CA SER A 114 9.44 -10.96 13.50
C SER A 114 9.33 -10.64 12.03
N SER A 115 8.09 -10.47 11.56
CA SER A 115 7.81 -9.99 10.21
C SER A 115 7.42 -8.52 10.26
N SER A 116 8.21 -7.68 9.62
CA SER A 116 7.93 -6.24 9.50
C SER A 116 6.60 -5.96 8.78
N SER A 117 6.19 -6.82 7.83
CA SER A 117 4.90 -6.73 7.15
C SER A 117 3.74 -6.93 8.11
N HIS A 118 3.79 -7.99 8.94
CA HIS A 118 2.76 -8.26 9.93
C HIS A 118 2.69 -7.14 10.98
N THR A 119 3.85 -6.62 11.39
CA THR A 119 3.95 -5.52 12.33
C THR A 119 3.30 -4.25 11.77
N LEU A 120 3.61 -3.88 10.54
CA LEU A 120 3.04 -2.69 9.90
C LEU A 120 1.53 -2.82 9.70
N ILE A 121 1.07 -3.94 9.14
CA ILE A 121 -0.36 -4.18 8.93
C ILE A 121 -1.10 -4.21 10.27
N GLY A 122 -0.54 -4.86 11.28
CA GLY A 122 -1.09 -4.86 12.64
C GLY A 122 -1.19 -3.47 13.25
N SER A 123 -0.18 -2.62 13.05
CA SER A 123 -0.18 -1.22 13.50
C SER A 123 -1.26 -0.40 12.81
N ILE A 124 -1.42 -0.57 11.49
CA ILE A 124 -2.46 0.11 10.71
C ILE A 124 -3.85 -0.33 11.17
N LEU A 125 -4.08 -1.64 11.31
CA LEU A 125 -5.34 -2.18 11.78
C LEU A 125 -5.65 -1.73 13.22
N GLY A 126 -4.63 -1.68 14.09
CA GLY A 126 -4.77 -1.21 15.46
C GLY A 126 -5.20 0.26 15.54
N VAL A 127 -4.58 1.12 14.74
CA VAL A 127 -4.94 2.55 14.66
C VAL A 127 -6.33 2.71 14.04
N GLY A 128 -6.63 2.01 12.96
CA GLY A 128 -7.95 2.04 12.32
C GLY A 128 -9.06 1.52 13.26
N LEU A 129 -8.78 0.50 14.05
CA LEU A 129 -9.71 -0.01 15.06
C LEU A 129 -9.91 1.00 16.21
N ALA A 130 -8.82 1.60 16.71
CA ALA A 130 -8.92 2.65 17.73
C ALA A 130 -9.78 3.82 17.25
N PHE A 131 -9.63 4.23 15.99
CA PHE A 131 -10.44 5.27 15.38
C PHE A 131 -11.95 4.96 15.41
N THR A 132 -12.36 3.69 15.26
CA THR A 132 -13.79 3.33 15.32
C THR A 132 -14.44 3.64 16.66
N PHE A 133 -13.66 3.73 17.73
CA PHE A 133 -14.13 4.03 19.08
C PHE A 133 -13.96 5.49 19.48
N MET A 134 -13.39 6.35 18.61
CA MET A 134 -13.24 7.77 18.90
C MET A 134 -14.57 8.52 18.79
N PRO A 135 -14.85 9.46 19.71
CA PRO A 135 -16.07 10.27 19.67
C PRO A 135 -16.20 11.10 18.39
N GLU A 136 -15.08 11.47 17.79
CA GLU A 136 -14.97 12.26 16.56
C GLU A 136 -15.41 11.47 15.31
N ASN A 137 -15.49 10.15 15.40
CA ASN A 137 -15.94 9.29 14.31
C ASN A 137 -17.48 9.33 14.17
N SER A 138 -17.99 10.45 13.67
CA SER A 138 -19.44 10.66 13.45
C SER A 138 -20.01 9.80 12.33
N THR A 139 -19.17 9.30 11.43
CA THR A 139 -19.58 8.53 10.25
C THR A 139 -19.67 7.03 10.51
N GLY A 140 -19.19 6.55 11.68
CA GLY A 140 -19.04 5.11 11.94
C GLY A 140 -18.02 4.44 11.03
N ALA A 141 -17.15 5.21 10.40
CA ALA A 141 -16.09 4.69 9.53
C ALA A 141 -15.14 3.80 10.33
N GLY A 142 -14.72 2.72 9.73
CA GLY A 142 -13.84 1.74 10.38
C GLY A 142 -12.86 1.12 9.38
N VAL A 143 -12.08 0.17 9.86
CA VAL A 143 -11.13 -0.59 9.05
C VAL A 143 -11.81 -1.18 7.82
N ASN A 144 -11.15 -1.12 6.67
CA ASN A 144 -11.58 -1.84 5.48
C ASN A 144 -11.31 -3.35 5.66
N TRP A 145 -12.28 -4.05 6.27
CA TRP A 145 -12.14 -5.47 6.60
C TRP A 145 -11.97 -6.35 5.36
N THR A 146 -12.60 -5.99 4.23
CA THR A 146 -12.41 -6.74 2.98
C THR A 146 -10.94 -6.69 2.54
N LYS A 147 -10.33 -5.50 2.61
CA LYS A 147 -8.91 -5.35 2.27
C LYS A 147 -7.99 -5.99 3.32
N ALA A 148 -8.36 -5.92 4.58
CA ALA A 148 -7.63 -6.59 5.66
C ALA A 148 -7.64 -8.12 5.47
N GLU A 149 -8.78 -8.71 5.08
CA GLU A 149 -8.90 -10.14 4.78
C GLU A 149 -8.06 -10.56 3.58
N GLU A 150 -8.09 -9.80 2.47
CA GLU A 150 -7.24 -10.05 1.31
C GLU A 150 -5.75 -10.09 1.68
N LEU A 151 -5.30 -9.10 2.46
CA LEU A 151 -3.90 -9.03 2.91
C LEU A 151 -3.56 -10.17 3.88
N PHE A 152 -4.46 -10.48 4.82
CA PHE A 152 -4.26 -11.59 5.75
C PHE A 152 -4.17 -12.92 5.00
N MET A 153 -5.04 -13.17 4.03
CA MET A 153 -4.99 -14.38 3.20
C MET A 153 -3.71 -14.45 2.38
N SER A 154 -3.23 -13.34 1.84
CA SER A 154 -1.95 -13.27 1.14
C SER A 154 -0.78 -13.60 2.07
N LEU A 155 -0.74 -13.03 3.28
CA LEU A 155 0.29 -13.30 4.29
C LEU A 155 0.29 -14.77 4.76
N LEU A 156 -0.87 -15.42 4.80
CA LEU A 156 -1.01 -16.83 5.19
C LEU A 156 -0.60 -17.77 4.06
N THR A 157 -1.02 -17.46 2.83
CA THR A 157 -0.78 -18.35 1.68
C THR A 157 0.66 -18.31 1.18
N SER A 158 1.30 -17.13 1.22
CA SER A 158 2.67 -16.94 0.73
C SER A 158 3.71 -17.88 1.38
N PRO A 159 3.79 -18.04 2.72
CA PRO A 159 4.70 -18.99 3.35
C PRO A 159 4.41 -20.44 2.97
N ILE A 160 3.14 -20.82 2.79
CA ILE A 160 2.76 -22.18 2.41
C ILE A 160 3.29 -22.49 1.00
N PHE A 161 3.10 -21.56 0.04
CA PHE A 161 3.64 -21.72 -1.30
C PHE A 161 5.17 -21.75 -1.30
N GLY A 162 5.83 -20.85 -0.56
CA GLY A 162 7.28 -20.82 -0.43
C GLY A 162 7.84 -22.12 0.15
N PHE A 163 7.23 -22.65 1.21
CA PHE A 163 7.61 -23.91 1.82
C PHE A 163 7.41 -25.11 0.88
N ALA A 164 6.24 -25.20 0.22
CA ALA A 164 5.96 -26.26 -0.73
C ALA A 164 6.95 -26.24 -1.90
N LEU A 165 7.24 -25.07 -2.47
CA LEU A 165 8.18 -24.91 -3.57
C LEU A 165 9.60 -25.28 -3.15
N ALA A 166 10.03 -24.88 -1.96
CA ALA A 166 11.34 -25.26 -1.42
C ALA A 166 11.50 -26.78 -1.29
N ILE A 167 10.47 -27.48 -0.79
CA ILE A 167 10.45 -28.95 -0.71
C ILE A 167 10.56 -29.58 -2.09
N ILE A 168 9.75 -29.12 -3.04
CA ILE A 168 9.73 -29.64 -4.42
C ILE A 168 11.10 -29.45 -5.07
N ILE A 169 11.69 -28.25 -4.99
CA ILE A 169 13.01 -27.98 -5.55
C ILE A 169 14.07 -28.87 -4.89
N MET A 170 14.07 -28.99 -3.57
CA MET A 170 15.02 -29.83 -2.85
C MET A 170 14.89 -31.32 -3.24
N PHE A 171 13.66 -31.82 -3.37
CA PHE A 171 13.39 -33.19 -3.83
C PHE A 171 13.90 -33.41 -5.24
N LEU A 172 13.60 -32.48 -6.17
CA LEU A 172 14.05 -32.56 -7.56
C LEU A 172 15.58 -32.53 -7.67
N LEU A 173 16.25 -31.64 -6.94
CA LEU A 173 17.71 -31.57 -6.89
C LEU A 173 18.30 -32.89 -6.39
N ARG A 174 17.76 -33.49 -5.32
CA ARG A 174 18.25 -34.78 -4.82
C ARG A 174 18.02 -35.94 -5.78
N ARG A 175 16.95 -35.90 -6.58
CA ARG A 175 16.60 -36.98 -7.50
C ARG A 175 17.27 -36.87 -8.88
N LEU A 176 17.38 -35.65 -9.42
CA LEU A 176 17.87 -35.42 -10.78
C LEU A 176 19.38 -35.27 -10.87
N LEU A 177 20.03 -34.83 -9.79
CA LEU A 177 21.49 -34.65 -9.81
C LEU A 177 22.25 -35.99 -9.68
N SER A 178 23.33 -36.10 -10.45
CA SER A 178 24.28 -37.21 -10.35
C SER A 178 24.94 -37.24 -8.97
N LYS A 179 25.40 -38.44 -8.51
CA LYS A 179 26.02 -38.58 -7.21
C LYS A 179 27.17 -37.58 -6.92
N PRO A 180 28.16 -37.37 -7.84
CA PRO A 180 29.24 -36.44 -7.58
C PRO A 180 28.78 -35.00 -7.46
N LEU A 181 27.77 -34.59 -8.25
CA LEU A 181 27.23 -33.23 -8.20
C LEU A 181 26.46 -33.00 -6.89
N ARG A 182 25.72 -34.00 -6.45
CA ARG A 182 24.98 -33.99 -5.18
C ARG A 182 25.90 -33.87 -3.96
N GLU A 183 27.03 -34.59 -3.96
CA GLU A 183 28.03 -34.48 -2.91
C GLU A 183 28.60 -33.07 -2.83
N VAL A 184 28.87 -32.43 -3.96
CA VAL A 184 29.38 -31.06 -3.98
C VAL A 184 28.34 -30.04 -3.50
N ILE A 185 27.06 -30.19 -3.89
CA ILE A 185 26.02 -29.22 -3.56
C ILE A 185 25.54 -29.34 -2.11
N PHE A 186 25.48 -30.58 -1.56
CA PHE A 186 24.95 -30.85 -0.22
C PHE A 186 26.06 -31.05 0.85
N SER A 187 27.33 -30.89 0.48
CA SER A 187 28.41 -30.87 1.45
C SER A 187 28.49 -29.54 2.20
N GLU A 188 29.00 -29.58 3.40
CA GLU A 188 29.28 -28.37 4.17
C GLU A 188 30.32 -27.49 3.47
N PRO A 189 30.12 -26.16 3.45
CA PRO A 189 31.12 -25.26 2.90
C PRO A 189 32.45 -25.37 3.62
N LYS A 190 33.53 -25.47 2.87
CA LYS A 190 34.90 -25.50 3.46
C LYS A 190 35.22 -24.12 4.03
N LYS A 191 35.80 -24.10 5.24
CA LYS A 191 36.21 -22.83 5.88
C LYS A 191 37.16 -22.04 4.97
N ASN A 192 36.84 -20.77 4.75
CA ASN A 192 37.63 -19.82 3.98
C ASN A 192 37.90 -20.20 2.50
N GLN A 193 37.14 -21.10 1.92
CA GLN A 193 37.25 -21.44 0.51
C GLN A 193 35.90 -21.12 -0.20
N PRO A 194 35.94 -20.36 -1.28
CA PRO A 194 34.74 -20.14 -2.09
C PRO A 194 34.34 -21.42 -2.83
N PRO A 195 33.03 -21.62 -3.08
CA PRO A 195 32.58 -22.76 -3.86
C PRO A 195 33.03 -22.65 -5.33
N PRO A 196 32.93 -23.74 -6.10
CA PRO A 196 33.16 -23.70 -7.55
C PRO A 196 32.44 -22.56 -8.23
N MET A 197 33.05 -21.99 -9.29
CA MET A 197 32.58 -20.77 -9.91
C MET A 197 31.09 -20.80 -10.33
N TRP A 198 30.63 -21.94 -10.86
CA TRP A 198 29.24 -22.10 -11.27
C TRP A 198 28.26 -22.09 -10.07
N ILE A 199 28.60 -22.72 -8.94
CA ILE A 199 27.80 -22.66 -7.70
C ILE A 199 27.80 -21.24 -7.17
N ARG A 200 28.97 -20.58 -7.15
CA ARG A 200 29.10 -19.18 -6.74
C ARG A 200 28.22 -18.26 -7.59
N ALA A 201 28.20 -18.47 -8.91
CA ALA A 201 27.35 -17.70 -9.81
C ALA A 201 25.86 -17.88 -9.47
N ILE A 202 25.39 -19.11 -9.23
CA ILE A 202 24.02 -19.39 -8.82
C ILE A 202 23.70 -18.70 -7.50
N LEU A 203 24.55 -18.81 -6.48
CA LEU A 203 24.34 -18.22 -5.17
C LEU A 203 24.29 -16.68 -5.24
N VAL A 204 25.16 -16.05 -6.04
CA VAL A 204 25.14 -14.61 -6.23
C VAL A 204 23.87 -14.18 -6.98
N THR A 205 23.47 -14.94 -8.02
CA THR A 205 22.22 -14.66 -8.75
C THR A 205 21.00 -14.80 -7.83
N THR A 206 20.92 -15.83 -7.01
CA THR A 206 19.80 -15.98 -6.08
C THR A 206 19.79 -14.87 -5.04
N CYS A 207 20.94 -14.48 -4.48
CA CYS A 207 21.05 -13.31 -3.59
C CYS A 207 20.55 -12.03 -4.29
N THR A 208 20.94 -11.80 -5.54
CA THR A 208 20.49 -10.66 -6.35
C THR A 208 18.97 -10.65 -6.53
N LEU A 209 18.39 -11.78 -6.94
CA LEU A 209 16.96 -11.91 -7.16
C LEU A 209 16.17 -11.77 -5.85
N VAL A 210 16.60 -12.42 -4.77
CA VAL A 210 15.96 -12.28 -3.47
C VAL A 210 15.97 -10.83 -3.00
N SER A 211 17.11 -10.15 -3.12
CA SER A 211 17.22 -8.73 -2.75
C SER A 211 16.34 -7.84 -3.62
N PHE A 212 16.28 -8.09 -4.92
CA PHE A 212 15.46 -7.33 -5.86
C PHE A 212 13.96 -7.52 -5.56
N PHE A 213 13.49 -8.75 -5.44
CA PHE A 213 12.08 -9.02 -5.14
C PHE A 213 11.68 -8.61 -3.74
N HIS A 214 12.61 -8.64 -2.78
CA HIS A 214 12.39 -8.06 -1.47
C HIS A 214 12.13 -6.57 -1.57
N GLY A 215 12.99 -5.81 -2.27
CA GLY A 215 12.79 -4.39 -2.50
C GLY A 215 11.48 -4.07 -3.24
N SER A 216 11.15 -4.84 -4.27
CA SER A 216 9.92 -4.64 -5.06
C SER A 216 8.63 -4.88 -4.27
N ASN A 217 8.71 -5.63 -3.17
CA ASN A 217 7.59 -5.90 -2.29
C ASN A 217 7.66 -5.05 -1.00
N ASP A 218 8.72 -5.19 -0.24
CA ASP A 218 8.84 -4.61 1.09
C ASP A 218 9.19 -3.12 1.07
N GLY A 219 10.00 -2.67 0.12
CA GLY A 219 10.28 -1.25 -0.05
C GLY A 219 9.06 -0.43 -0.48
N GLN A 220 8.04 -1.07 -1.06
CA GLN A 220 6.76 -0.43 -1.37
C GLN A 220 5.96 -0.06 -0.11
N LYS A 221 6.26 -0.66 1.04
CA LYS A 221 5.64 -0.29 2.32
C LYS A 221 6.06 1.12 2.73
N GLY A 222 7.35 1.46 2.57
CA GLY A 222 7.85 2.82 2.80
C GLY A 222 7.19 3.84 1.88
N VAL A 223 7.02 3.49 0.60
CA VAL A 223 6.26 4.33 -0.34
C VAL A 223 4.83 4.53 0.14
N GLY A 224 4.14 3.47 0.55
CA GLY A 224 2.78 3.53 1.11
C GLY A 224 2.70 4.40 2.37
N LEU A 225 3.67 4.28 3.28
CA LEU A 225 3.75 5.12 4.48
C LEU A 225 3.96 6.59 4.15
N VAL A 226 4.86 6.91 3.22
CA VAL A 226 5.05 8.30 2.76
C VAL A 226 3.78 8.83 2.12
N MET A 227 3.08 8.04 1.31
CA MET A 227 1.78 8.42 0.75
C MET A 227 0.75 8.72 1.85
N LEU A 228 0.64 7.86 2.89
CA LEU A 228 -0.25 8.10 4.03
C LEU A 228 0.10 9.38 4.78
N ILE A 229 1.39 9.65 4.99
CA ILE A 229 1.87 10.88 5.64
C ILE A 229 1.48 12.11 4.80
N LEU A 230 1.73 12.07 3.50
CA LEU A 230 1.42 13.19 2.61
C LEU A 230 -0.09 13.44 2.51
N ILE A 231 -0.89 12.37 2.41
CA ILE A 231 -2.34 12.47 2.35
C ILE A 231 -2.92 12.98 3.69
N GLY A 232 -2.35 12.55 4.82
CA GLY A 232 -2.84 12.93 6.14
C GLY A 232 -2.42 14.33 6.59
N ILE A 233 -1.20 14.78 6.24
CA ILE A 233 -0.63 16.04 6.75
C ILE A 233 -0.75 17.18 5.72
N VAL A 234 -0.61 16.89 4.43
CA VAL A 234 -0.63 17.89 3.36
C VAL A 234 -1.65 17.53 2.27
N PRO A 235 -2.87 17.25 2.67
CA PRO A 235 -3.88 16.74 1.76
C PRO A 235 -4.20 17.71 0.60
N ALA A 236 -4.17 19.02 0.86
CA ALA A 236 -4.48 20.04 -0.16
C ALA A 236 -3.49 20.04 -1.35
N HIS A 237 -2.23 19.65 -1.13
CA HIS A 237 -1.23 19.58 -2.21
C HIS A 237 -1.29 18.30 -3.01
N PHE A 238 -1.64 17.19 -2.35
CA PHE A 238 -1.63 15.84 -2.94
C PHE A 238 -3.04 15.27 -3.15
N ALA A 239 -4.07 16.11 -2.97
CA ALA A 239 -5.45 15.68 -3.08
C ALA A 239 -5.85 15.30 -4.51
N LEU A 240 -5.36 16.03 -5.50
CA LEU A 240 -5.71 15.86 -6.91
C LEU A 240 -4.47 15.99 -7.79
N ASN A 241 -4.44 15.23 -8.88
CA ASN A 241 -3.40 15.34 -9.89
C ASN A 241 -3.59 16.62 -10.71
N ASN A 242 -2.71 17.59 -10.55
CA ASN A 242 -2.78 18.89 -11.24
C ASN A 242 -2.53 18.80 -12.76
N ASN A 243 -2.07 17.65 -13.26
CA ASN A 243 -1.83 17.44 -14.69
C ASN A 243 -3.10 17.01 -15.45
N VAL A 244 -4.18 16.67 -14.75
CA VAL A 244 -5.46 16.27 -15.34
C VAL A 244 -6.40 17.46 -15.34
N ASP A 245 -6.95 17.78 -16.52
CA ASP A 245 -7.93 18.87 -16.67
C ASP A 245 -9.25 18.46 -16.00
N PRO A 246 -9.70 19.19 -14.95
CA PRO A 246 -10.94 18.89 -14.25
C PRO A 246 -12.18 18.96 -15.15
N THR A 247 -12.10 19.67 -16.27
CA THR A 247 -13.24 19.79 -17.20
C THR A 247 -13.58 18.48 -17.90
N LEU A 248 -12.61 17.57 -18.06
CA LEU A 248 -12.83 16.23 -18.60
C LEU A 248 -13.74 15.39 -17.71
N MET A 249 -13.73 15.66 -16.41
CA MET A 249 -14.58 14.98 -15.43
C MET A 249 -16.08 15.29 -15.60
N LYS A 250 -16.43 16.43 -16.21
CA LYS A 250 -17.84 16.80 -16.42
C LYS A 250 -18.60 15.75 -17.23
N GLY A 251 -17.97 15.24 -18.29
CA GLY A 251 -18.55 14.18 -19.13
C GLY A 251 -18.76 12.88 -18.36
N ASP A 252 -17.78 12.49 -17.56
CA ASP A 252 -17.83 11.27 -16.75
C ASP A 252 -18.87 11.39 -15.63
N LEU A 253 -18.99 12.55 -14.97
CA LEU A 253 -20.00 12.80 -13.95
C LEU A 253 -21.42 12.70 -14.51
N VAL A 254 -21.68 13.28 -15.70
CA VAL A 254 -22.97 13.17 -16.37
C VAL A 254 -23.29 11.72 -16.69
N ARG A 255 -22.32 10.97 -17.17
CA ARG A 255 -22.52 9.57 -17.52
C ARG A 255 -22.74 8.70 -16.27
N ILE A 256 -21.99 8.93 -15.19
CA ILE A 256 -22.20 8.27 -13.89
C ILE A 256 -23.59 8.55 -13.36
N GLU A 257 -24.02 9.82 -13.36
CA GLU A 257 -25.35 10.23 -12.90
C GLU A 257 -26.47 9.57 -13.73
N GLN A 258 -26.34 9.52 -15.05
CA GLN A 258 -27.31 8.85 -15.95
C GLN A 258 -27.35 7.35 -15.70
N THR A 259 -26.19 6.72 -15.47
CA THR A 259 -26.11 5.27 -15.23
C THR A 259 -26.69 4.89 -13.88
N ILE A 260 -26.38 5.67 -12.83
CA ILE A 260 -26.94 5.49 -11.49
C ILE A 260 -28.45 5.78 -11.48
N GLY A 261 -28.93 6.73 -12.30
CA GLY A 261 -30.35 7.05 -12.45
C GLY A 261 -31.20 5.90 -13.01
N ARG A 262 -30.58 4.89 -13.62
CA ARG A 262 -31.26 3.65 -14.06
C ARG A 262 -31.47 2.64 -12.96
N ILE A 263 -30.90 2.85 -11.77
CA ILE A 263 -31.05 1.96 -10.62
C ILE A 263 -32.46 2.14 -10.05
N ASP A 264 -33.21 1.05 -9.99
CA ASP A 264 -34.53 1.03 -9.35
C ASP A 264 -34.39 1.13 -7.83
N SER A 265 -34.58 2.33 -7.29
CA SER A 265 -34.44 2.61 -5.86
C SER A 265 -35.41 1.83 -4.98
N SER A 266 -36.53 1.32 -5.55
CA SER A 266 -37.51 0.54 -4.80
C SER A 266 -36.97 -0.83 -4.38
N LYS A 267 -36.01 -1.37 -5.13
CA LYS A 267 -35.41 -2.69 -4.90
C LYS A 267 -34.17 -2.64 -3.99
N LEU A 268 -33.67 -1.45 -3.71
CA LEU A 268 -32.51 -1.26 -2.86
C LEU A 268 -32.87 -1.39 -1.37
N SER A 269 -31.93 -1.89 -0.58
CA SER A 269 -32.01 -1.85 0.88
C SER A 269 -32.13 -0.40 1.40
N ALA A 270 -32.64 -0.23 2.62
CA ALA A 270 -32.74 1.10 3.24
C ALA A 270 -31.35 1.78 3.33
N SER A 271 -30.31 1.01 3.65
CA SER A 271 -28.92 1.48 3.69
C SER A 271 -28.41 1.93 2.32
N ASP A 272 -28.69 1.16 1.26
CA ASP A 272 -28.20 1.49 -0.09
C ASP A 272 -28.95 2.65 -0.73
N ARG A 273 -30.21 2.88 -0.34
CA ARG A 273 -30.96 4.09 -0.71
C ARG A 273 -30.32 5.36 -0.11
N VAL A 274 -29.87 5.31 1.13
CA VAL A 274 -29.15 6.43 1.76
C VAL A 274 -27.82 6.68 1.04
N LYS A 275 -27.06 5.63 0.71
CA LYS A 275 -25.82 5.74 -0.06
C LYS A 275 -26.07 6.32 -1.47
N LEU A 276 -27.12 5.88 -2.14
CA LEU A 276 -27.51 6.41 -3.45
C LEU A 276 -27.81 7.92 -3.37
N GLY A 277 -28.55 8.36 -2.34
CA GLY A 277 -28.79 9.78 -2.08
C GLY A 277 -27.51 10.55 -1.83
N SER A 278 -26.57 9.98 -1.08
CA SER A 278 -25.24 10.56 -0.86
C SER A 278 -24.45 10.71 -2.17
N VAL A 279 -24.49 9.72 -3.06
CA VAL A 279 -23.81 9.81 -4.37
C VAL A 279 -24.34 11.00 -5.18
N TYR A 280 -25.65 11.21 -5.25
CA TYR A 280 -26.21 12.36 -5.95
C TYR A 280 -25.79 13.71 -5.32
N SER A 281 -25.80 13.78 -3.99
CA SER A 281 -25.34 14.97 -3.27
C SER A 281 -23.89 15.30 -3.57
N GLU A 282 -23.02 14.28 -3.56
CA GLU A 282 -21.58 14.44 -3.80
C GLU A 282 -21.28 14.80 -5.27
N ILE A 283 -22.03 14.24 -6.24
CA ILE A 283 -21.95 14.65 -7.66
C ILE A 283 -22.32 16.13 -7.80
N GLY A 284 -23.37 16.60 -7.12
CA GLY A 284 -23.75 18.00 -7.11
C GLY A 284 -22.66 18.91 -6.52
N SER A 285 -22.09 18.52 -5.40
CA SER A 285 -20.97 19.23 -4.76
C SER A 285 -19.74 19.31 -5.67
N LEU A 286 -19.35 18.19 -6.28
CA LEU A 286 -18.20 18.13 -7.17
C LEU A 286 -18.39 19.00 -8.41
N ARG A 287 -19.60 19.06 -8.97
CA ARG A 287 -19.95 19.96 -10.07
C ARG A 287 -19.71 21.42 -9.72
N THR A 288 -20.09 21.85 -8.51
CA THR A 288 -19.86 23.23 -8.07
C THR A 288 -18.39 23.60 -8.00
N TYR A 289 -17.51 22.66 -7.66
CA TYR A 289 -16.06 22.90 -7.66
C TYR A 289 -15.47 22.97 -9.08
N ILE A 290 -15.95 22.12 -10.01
CA ILE A 290 -15.47 22.09 -11.40
C ILE A 290 -16.02 23.27 -12.22
N ASP A 291 -17.18 23.81 -11.87
CA ASP A 291 -17.81 24.92 -12.57
C ASP A 291 -17.27 26.29 -12.14
N LYS A 292 -16.53 26.35 -11.04
CA LYS A 292 -15.83 27.57 -10.61
C LYS A 292 -14.64 27.88 -11.53
N PRO A 293 -14.21 29.16 -11.60
CA PRO A 293 -13.02 29.52 -12.34
C PRO A 293 -11.81 28.72 -11.85
N LEU A 294 -11.21 27.94 -12.76
CA LEU A 294 -10.01 27.18 -12.48
C LEU A 294 -8.80 28.10 -12.36
N VAL A 295 -7.96 27.87 -11.37
CA VAL A 295 -6.67 28.56 -11.19
C VAL A 295 -5.59 27.69 -11.81
N ASP A 296 -4.91 28.20 -12.83
CA ASP A 296 -3.89 27.44 -13.59
C ASP A 296 -4.39 26.06 -14.10
N HIS A 297 -5.61 26.04 -14.64
CA HIS A 297 -6.29 24.82 -15.11
C HIS A 297 -6.56 23.76 -14.02
N ALA A 298 -6.51 24.12 -12.75
CA ALA A 298 -6.76 23.22 -11.63
C ALA A 298 -7.83 23.78 -10.68
N ILE A 299 -8.45 22.90 -9.89
CA ILE A 299 -9.36 23.28 -8.80
C ILE A 299 -8.59 24.08 -7.75
N ALA A 300 -9.19 25.14 -7.22
CA ALA A 300 -8.55 25.98 -6.20
C ALA A 300 -8.10 25.15 -4.99
N GLN A 301 -6.92 25.46 -4.44
CA GLN A 301 -6.26 24.66 -3.40
C GLN A 301 -7.18 24.40 -2.18
N GLU A 302 -7.98 25.39 -1.80
CA GLU A 302 -8.92 25.31 -0.68
C GLU A 302 -10.05 24.30 -0.92
N GLU A 303 -10.37 24.01 -2.19
CA GLU A 303 -11.50 23.15 -2.59
C GLU A 303 -11.04 21.73 -2.96
N ARG A 304 -9.73 21.50 -3.15
CA ARG A 304 -9.19 20.21 -3.60
C ARG A 304 -9.53 19.06 -2.64
N MET A 305 -9.51 19.35 -1.34
CA MET A 305 -9.88 18.34 -0.35
C MET A 305 -11.35 17.97 -0.43
N ALA A 306 -12.21 18.97 -0.54
CA ALA A 306 -13.64 18.74 -0.66
C ALA A 306 -13.97 17.99 -1.97
N ALA A 307 -13.34 18.37 -3.08
CA ALA A 307 -13.48 17.68 -4.35
C ALA A 307 -13.01 16.21 -4.27
N ARG A 308 -11.84 15.98 -3.65
CA ARG A 308 -11.34 14.61 -3.41
C ARG A 308 -12.31 13.79 -2.57
N ARG A 309 -12.81 14.35 -1.47
CA ARG A 309 -13.82 13.71 -0.62
C ARG A 309 -15.03 13.26 -1.42
N SER A 310 -15.60 14.18 -2.22
CA SER A 310 -16.74 13.87 -3.06
C SER A 310 -16.43 12.72 -4.03
N LEU A 311 -15.26 12.73 -4.69
CA LEU A 311 -14.84 11.67 -5.60
C LEU A 311 -14.75 10.31 -4.91
N LEU A 312 -14.12 10.26 -3.73
CA LEU A 312 -13.97 9.03 -2.97
C LEU A 312 -15.29 8.48 -2.45
N LEU A 313 -16.20 9.36 -1.98
CA LEU A 313 -17.52 8.96 -1.52
C LEU A 313 -18.41 8.46 -2.68
N ILE A 314 -18.36 9.10 -3.85
CA ILE A 314 -19.01 8.63 -5.07
C ILE A 314 -18.51 7.23 -5.41
N SER A 315 -17.21 7.03 -5.50
CA SER A 315 -16.60 5.73 -5.83
C SER A 315 -16.99 4.62 -4.86
N ARG A 316 -16.82 4.87 -3.55
CA ARG A 316 -17.12 3.91 -2.49
C ARG A 316 -18.59 3.52 -2.44
N ASN A 317 -19.49 4.52 -2.43
CA ASN A 317 -20.92 4.26 -2.30
C ASN A 317 -21.46 3.56 -3.54
N THR A 318 -20.99 3.94 -4.73
CA THR A 318 -21.35 3.26 -5.99
C THR A 318 -20.88 1.79 -5.97
N LYS A 319 -19.63 1.55 -5.56
CA LYS A 319 -19.11 0.17 -5.42
C LYS A 319 -19.94 -0.65 -4.45
N THR A 320 -20.26 -0.10 -3.28
CA THR A 320 -21.04 -0.82 -2.26
C THR A 320 -22.44 -1.19 -2.78
N ILE A 321 -23.11 -0.27 -3.50
CA ILE A 321 -24.43 -0.51 -4.11
C ILE A 321 -24.33 -1.60 -5.19
N LEU A 322 -23.25 -1.63 -5.97
CA LEU A 322 -23.04 -2.68 -6.99
C LEU A 322 -22.77 -4.06 -6.38
N ASP A 323 -22.00 -4.09 -5.29
CA ASP A 323 -21.59 -5.33 -4.62
C ASP A 323 -22.72 -5.94 -3.78
N SER A 324 -23.72 -5.16 -3.33
CA SER A 324 -24.91 -5.68 -2.64
C SER A 324 -25.78 -6.58 -3.52
N GLY A 325 -25.63 -6.49 -4.84
CA GLY A 325 -26.39 -7.28 -5.81
C GLY A 325 -27.82 -6.78 -6.06
N ASP A 326 -28.30 -5.83 -5.27
CA ASP A 326 -29.66 -5.28 -5.37
C ASP A 326 -29.84 -4.29 -6.54
N ALA A 327 -28.71 -3.84 -7.14
CA ALA A 327 -28.73 -2.92 -8.27
C ALA A 327 -29.12 -3.65 -9.57
N THR A 328 -30.31 -3.37 -10.07
CA THR A 328 -30.82 -3.88 -11.36
C THR A 328 -30.25 -3.08 -12.54
N LEU A 329 -28.96 -3.24 -12.80
CA LEU A 329 -28.28 -2.67 -13.97
C LEU A 329 -27.93 -3.75 -14.97
N ASN A 330 -27.85 -3.39 -16.26
CA ASN A 330 -27.33 -4.29 -17.28
C ASN A 330 -25.81 -4.55 -17.10
N THR A 331 -25.29 -5.55 -17.77
CA THR A 331 -23.87 -5.94 -17.62
C THR A 331 -22.92 -4.84 -18.06
N GLU A 332 -23.27 -4.10 -19.12
CA GLU A 332 -22.47 -2.98 -19.66
C GLU A 332 -22.40 -1.80 -18.68
N ASP A 333 -23.53 -1.41 -18.06
CA ASP A 333 -23.60 -0.37 -17.05
C ASP A 333 -22.86 -0.76 -15.76
N LYS A 334 -22.96 -2.04 -15.35
CA LYS A 334 -22.19 -2.57 -14.22
C LYS A 334 -20.69 -2.56 -14.49
N GLU A 335 -20.29 -2.97 -15.68
CA GLU A 335 -18.90 -2.97 -16.10
C GLU A 335 -18.38 -1.54 -16.25
N TYR A 336 -19.17 -0.63 -16.81
CA TYR A 336 -18.84 0.80 -16.84
C TYR A 336 -18.64 1.37 -15.45
N LEU A 337 -19.54 1.14 -14.51
CA LEU A 337 -19.40 1.61 -13.12
C LEU A 337 -18.30 0.87 -12.35
N LYS A 338 -17.93 -0.35 -12.74
CA LYS A 338 -16.77 -1.09 -12.21
C LYS A 338 -15.45 -0.70 -12.85
N CYS A 339 -15.41 -0.49 -14.16
CA CYS A 339 -14.21 -0.10 -14.94
C CYS A 339 -14.06 1.41 -15.06
N SER A 340 -15.15 2.15 -15.03
CA SER A 340 -15.20 3.55 -14.70
C SER A 340 -15.30 3.72 -13.17
N GLN A 341 -14.68 2.75 -12.42
CA GLN A 341 -14.31 3.20 -11.11
C GLN A 341 -13.62 4.53 -11.35
N PRO A 342 -14.22 5.63 -10.86
CA PRO A 342 -13.49 6.87 -10.78
C PRO A 342 -12.11 6.63 -10.19
N ALA A 343 -11.86 5.47 -9.57
CA ALA A 343 -10.60 5.02 -9.08
C ALA A 343 -9.53 4.70 -10.13
N GLU A 344 -9.80 4.31 -11.37
CA GLU A 344 -8.72 4.19 -12.38
C GLU A 344 -8.55 5.47 -13.19
N ARG A 345 -9.62 6.19 -13.53
CA ARG A 345 -9.52 7.56 -14.08
C ARG A 345 -9.43 8.64 -13.00
N VAL A 346 -9.98 8.41 -11.81
CA VAL A 346 -9.80 9.20 -10.61
C VAL A 346 -8.46 8.88 -9.92
N SER A 347 -7.85 7.70 -10.09
CA SER A 347 -6.44 7.49 -9.73
C SER A 347 -5.51 8.28 -10.62
N ASP A 348 -5.89 8.56 -11.87
CA ASP A 348 -5.15 9.51 -12.71
C ASP A 348 -5.34 10.96 -12.24
N VAL A 349 -6.41 11.25 -11.48
CA VAL A 349 -6.74 12.57 -10.91
C VAL A 349 -6.37 12.67 -9.43
N ILE A 350 -6.28 11.55 -8.71
CA ILE A 350 -5.81 11.44 -7.33
C ILE A 350 -4.34 11.03 -7.32
#